data_651a6363cf6bcffee9f7e560ca97ba5c
#
_entry.id   651a6363cf6bcffee9f7e560ca97ba5c
#
_cell.length_a   1.000
_cell.length_b   1.000
_cell.length_c   1.000
_cell.angle_alpha   90.00
_cell.angle_beta   90.00
_cell.angle_gamma   90.00
#
_symmetry.space_group_name_H-M   'P 1'
#
loop_
_entity.id
_entity.type
_entity.pdbx_description
1 polymer ?
#
loop_
_entity_poly.entity_id
_entity_poly.type
_entity_poly.pdbx_seq_one_letter_code
_entity_poly.pdbx_strand_id
1 'polypeptide(L)'
;GLNLCEPQDNYCSLKYEHYGTSEGLVNDVIQSILGDKKGNLWVATEYGISKFNPATHSFENYFFSSYTLGNVYSENSACMREDGKLLFGTNYGLIVIDPEKIQDNETFSPVVFTDLYVNGTQMNPQMEDSPLKQSLAYSDEITLKFFQNSFLIDFSTFDYSDSGRTKYMYWLEN
;
A
#
# COMPACT_ATOMS: atom_id res chain seq x y z
N GLY A 1 -1.75 -9.34 -13.79
CA GLY A 1 -1.24 -7.96 -13.90
C GLY A 1 -1.89 -7.18 -15.03
N LEU A 2 -1.69 -5.88 -15.04
CA LEU A 2 -2.15 -4.94 -16.05
C LEU A 2 -1.07 -4.77 -17.13
N ASN A 3 -1.45 -4.74 -18.41
CA ASN A 3 -0.54 -4.43 -19.51
C ASN A 3 -1.05 -3.19 -20.23
N LEU A 4 -0.21 -2.17 -20.29
CA LEU A 4 -0.44 -0.95 -21.08
C LEU A 4 0.23 -1.12 -22.43
N CYS A 5 -0.52 -0.89 -23.50
CA CYS A 5 0.00 -0.90 -24.86
C CYS A 5 -0.28 0.44 -25.51
N GLU A 6 0.75 1.11 -26.00
CA GLU A 6 0.58 2.30 -26.81
C GLU A 6 0.20 1.92 -28.24
N PRO A 7 -0.87 2.52 -28.82
CA PRO A 7 -1.21 2.29 -30.22
C PRO A 7 -0.07 2.77 -31.12
N GLN A 8 0.42 1.88 -31.99
CA GLN A 8 1.42 2.22 -33.01
C GLN A 8 0.80 2.01 -34.40
N ASP A 9 1.25 2.80 -35.37
CA ASP A 9 0.78 2.70 -36.78
C ASP A 9 1.07 1.34 -37.43
N ASN A 10 1.94 0.55 -36.82
CA ASN A 10 2.29 -0.79 -37.28
C ASN A 10 2.05 -1.81 -36.15
N TYR A 11 0.97 -2.57 -36.26
CA TYR A 11 0.58 -3.62 -35.27
C TYR A 11 1.58 -4.80 -35.18
N CYS A 12 2.68 -4.80 -35.92
CA CYS A 12 3.66 -5.90 -35.91
C CYS A 12 4.68 -5.84 -34.76
N SER A 13 4.75 -4.73 -34.01
CA SER A 13 5.66 -4.58 -32.86
C SER A 13 5.02 -3.73 -31.77
N LEU A 14 4.12 -4.34 -31.00
CA LEU A 14 3.52 -3.69 -29.86
C LEU A 14 4.52 -3.69 -28.69
N LYS A 15 4.76 -2.53 -28.07
CA LYS A 15 5.46 -2.44 -26.80
C LYS A 15 4.42 -2.49 -25.69
N TYR A 16 4.67 -3.35 -24.72
CA TYR A 16 3.84 -3.49 -23.53
C TYR A 16 4.62 -3.04 -22.31
N GLU A 17 4.01 -2.22 -21.50
CA GLU A 17 4.47 -1.96 -20.14
C GLU A 17 3.62 -2.80 -19.20
N HIS A 18 4.28 -3.57 -18.35
CA HIS A 18 3.62 -4.45 -17.40
C HIS A 18 3.56 -3.81 -16.03
N TYR A 19 2.40 -3.89 -15.38
CA TYR A 19 2.17 -3.41 -14.04
C TYR A 19 1.59 -4.56 -13.21
N GLY A 20 2.32 -4.94 -12.18
CA GLY A 20 1.93 -5.94 -11.20
C GLY A 20 1.99 -5.39 -9.79
N THR A 21 2.03 -6.30 -8.83
CA THR A 21 2.14 -5.95 -7.40
C THR A 21 3.46 -5.26 -7.06
N SER A 22 4.54 -5.49 -7.84
CA SER A 22 5.82 -4.78 -7.71
C SER A 22 5.74 -3.31 -8.10
N GLU A 23 4.86 -2.96 -9.02
CA GLU A 23 4.61 -1.59 -9.49
C GLU A 23 3.51 -0.87 -8.69
N GLY A 24 2.88 -1.57 -7.74
CA GLY A 24 1.89 -0.99 -6.84
C GLY A 24 0.45 -1.47 -7.03
N LEU A 25 0.18 -2.36 -7.97
CA LEU A 25 -1.14 -3.00 -8.10
C LEU A 25 -1.44 -3.82 -6.84
N VAL A 26 -2.67 -3.79 -6.34
CA VAL A 26 -3.03 -4.46 -5.08
C VAL A 26 -2.96 -5.98 -5.18
N ASN A 27 -3.26 -6.54 -6.35
CA ASN A 27 -3.19 -7.98 -6.63
C ASN A 27 -3.12 -8.22 -8.14
N ASP A 28 -2.37 -9.25 -8.56
CA ASP A 28 -2.13 -9.52 -9.99
C ASP A 28 -3.30 -10.19 -10.73
N VAL A 29 -4.31 -10.69 -10.00
CA VAL A 29 -5.51 -11.30 -10.60
C VAL A 29 -6.57 -10.24 -10.80
N ILE A 30 -6.65 -9.72 -12.03
CA ILE A 30 -7.60 -8.67 -12.42
C ILE A 30 -8.93 -9.29 -12.79
N GLN A 31 -10.01 -8.75 -12.25
CA GLN A 31 -11.38 -9.19 -12.47
C GLN A 31 -12.15 -8.28 -13.44
N SER A 32 -11.95 -6.96 -13.31
CA SER A 32 -12.57 -5.99 -14.20
C SER A 32 -11.85 -4.64 -14.18
N ILE A 33 -12.02 -3.86 -15.25
CA ILE A 33 -11.41 -2.54 -15.39
C ILE A 33 -12.48 -1.55 -15.87
N LEU A 34 -12.56 -0.39 -15.22
CA LEU A 34 -13.41 0.74 -15.64
C LEU A 34 -12.59 2.03 -15.70
N GLY A 35 -12.85 2.85 -16.73
CA GLY A 35 -12.32 4.21 -16.77
C GLY A 35 -13.25 5.17 -16.03
N ASP A 36 -12.69 6.17 -15.34
CA ASP A 36 -13.45 7.30 -14.81
C ASP A 36 -13.42 8.51 -15.78
N LYS A 37 -14.22 9.54 -15.48
CA LYS A 37 -14.28 10.77 -16.28
C LYS A 37 -12.99 11.61 -16.27
N LYS A 38 -12.08 11.33 -15.34
CA LYS A 38 -10.77 12.00 -15.21
C LYS A 38 -9.66 11.27 -15.98
N GLY A 39 -9.98 10.12 -16.58
CA GLY A 39 -9.03 9.30 -17.32
C GLY A 39 -8.25 8.31 -16.48
N ASN A 40 -8.56 8.14 -15.19
CA ASN A 40 -7.98 7.07 -14.38
C ASN A 40 -8.66 5.74 -14.67
N LEU A 41 -7.95 4.65 -14.46
CA LEU A 41 -8.47 3.29 -14.55
C LEU A 41 -8.68 2.72 -13.14
N TRP A 42 -9.86 2.19 -12.92
CA TRP A 42 -10.23 1.50 -11.69
C TRP A 42 -10.21 0.00 -11.95
N VAL A 43 -9.25 -0.66 -11.36
CA VAL A 43 -8.89 -2.06 -11.59
C VAL A 43 -9.35 -2.87 -10.39
N ALA A 44 -10.44 -3.60 -10.54
CA ALA A 44 -10.92 -4.54 -9.52
C ALA A 44 -10.14 -5.85 -9.63
N THR A 45 -9.73 -6.39 -8.50
CA THR A 45 -8.92 -7.59 -8.40
C THR A 45 -9.55 -8.62 -7.47
N GLU A 46 -8.90 -9.74 -7.23
CA GLU A 46 -9.32 -10.69 -6.19
C GLU A 46 -9.15 -10.15 -4.77
N TYR A 47 -8.41 -9.04 -4.58
CA TYR A 47 -8.16 -8.48 -3.26
C TYR A 47 -8.08 -6.95 -3.28
N GLY A 48 -9.21 -6.30 -3.48
CA GLY A 48 -9.30 -4.85 -3.49
C GLY A 48 -9.39 -4.23 -4.89
N ILE A 49 -9.42 -2.91 -4.93
CA ILE A 49 -9.45 -2.10 -6.14
C ILE A 49 -8.23 -1.20 -6.18
N SER A 50 -7.55 -1.16 -7.32
CA SER A 50 -6.48 -0.21 -7.60
C SER A 50 -7.00 0.87 -8.55
N LYS A 51 -6.81 2.14 -8.21
CA LYS A 51 -6.94 3.28 -9.13
C LYS A 51 -5.59 3.52 -9.76
N PHE A 52 -5.49 3.37 -11.05
CA PHE A 52 -4.29 3.62 -11.84
C PHE A 52 -4.40 4.97 -12.54
N ASN A 53 -3.39 5.81 -12.39
CA ASN A 53 -3.27 7.05 -13.12
C ASN A 53 -2.30 6.84 -14.30
N PRO A 54 -2.78 6.83 -15.57
CA PRO A 54 -1.92 6.59 -16.72
C PRO A 54 -0.90 7.70 -16.98
N ALA A 55 -1.14 8.92 -16.49
CA ALA A 55 -0.21 10.05 -16.71
C ALA A 55 1.00 10.00 -15.78
N THR A 56 0.85 9.49 -14.58
CA THR A 56 1.90 9.38 -13.55
C THR A 56 2.41 7.96 -13.38
N HIS A 57 1.76 6.96 -13.99
CA HIS A 57 2.03 5.53 -13.83
C HIS A 57 1.97 5.07 -12.36
N SER A 58 1.10 5.70 -11.56
CA SER A 58 0.96 5.45 -10.12
C SER A 58 -0.34 4.74 -9.78
N PHE A 59 -0.30 3.98 -8.69
CA PHE A 59 -1.45 3.27 -8.15
C PHE A 59 -1.84 3.82 -6.78
N GLU A 60 -3.15 3.88 -6.54
CA GLU A 60 -3.78 4.07 -5.24
C GLU A 60 -4.69 2.87 -4.97
N ASN A 61 -4.56 2.25 -3.79
CA ASN A 61 -5.27 1.01 -3.48
C ASN A 61 -6.38 1.24 -2.46
N TYR A 62 -7.57 0.72 -2.76
CA TYR A 62 -8.78 0.89 -1.96
C TYR A 62 -9.36 -0.44 -1.52
N PHE A 63 -9.82 -0.46 -0.28
CA PHE A 63 -10.47 -1.60 0.33
C PHE A 63 -11.78 -1.12 0.95
N PHE A 64 -12.88 -1.55 0.38
CA PHE A 64 -14.22 -1.08 0.76
C PHE A 64 -14.92 -1.96 1.80
N SER A 65 -14.24 -2.98 2.28
CA SER A 65 -14.73 -3.86 3.33
C SER A 65 -13.63 -4.16 4.34
N SER A 66 -13.98 -4.12 5.63
CA SER A 66 -13.12 -4.60 6.72
C SER A 66 -12.95 -6.11 6.72
N TYR A 67 -13.81 -6.84 6.00
CA TYR A 67 -13.72 -8.29 5.85
C TYR A 67 -13.00 -8.64 4.55
N THR A 68 -12.01 -9.53 4.63
CA THR A 68 -11.23 -9.99 3.46
C THR A 68 -12.11 -10.47 2.32
N LEU A 69 -13.18 -11.19 2.62
CA LEU A 69 -14.12 -11.70 1.61
C LEU A 69 -14.93 -10.61 0.89
N GLY A 70 -15.15 -9.46 1.51
CA GLY A 70 -15.86 -8.32 0.91
C GLY A 70 -15.03 -7.55 -0.13
N ASN A 71 -13.73 -7.83 -0.23
CA ASN A 71 -12.85 -7.23 -1.23
C ASN A 71 -12.53 -8.18 -2.40
N VAL A 72 -13.22 -9.32 -2.51
CA VAL A 72 -13.13 -10.25 -3.64
C VAL A 72 -14.15 -9.86 -4.70
N TYR A 73 -13.66 -9.37 -5.83
CA TYR A 73 -14.51 -8.91 -6.94
C TYR A 73 -14.78 -10.05 -7.93
N SER A 74 -15.93 -9.98 -8.58
CA SER A 74 -16.35 -10.99 -9.55
C SER A 74 -15.91 -10.60 -10.96
N GLU A 75 -15.50 -11.59 -11.74
CA GLU A 75 -15.05 -11.42 -13.12
C GLU A 75 -16.11 -10.74 -13.99
N ASN A 76 -15.69 -9.76 -14.79
CA ASN A 76 -16.53 -8.98 -15.70
C ASN A 76 -17.78 -8.35 -15.08
N SER A 77 -17.80 -8.17 -13.76
CA SER A 77 -18.95 -7.64 -13.01
C SER A 77 -18.76 -6.17 -12.66
N ALA A 78 -18.61 -5.33 -13.68
CA ALA A 78 -18.42 -3.89 -13.46
C ALA A 78 -19.12 -3.07 -14.55
N CYS A 79 -19.67 -1.90 -14.15
CA CYS A 79 -20.21 -0.93 -15.08
C CYS A 79 -20.10 0.49 -14.53
N MET A 80 -20.11 1.48 -15.43
CA MET A 80 -20.20 2.89 -15.07
C MET A 80 -21.65 3.37 -15.30
N ARG A 81 -22.21 4.05 -14.30
CA ARG A 81 -23.49 4.72 -14.42
C ARG A 81 -23.38 6.05 -15.16
N GLU A 82 -24.51 6.55 -15.65
CA GLU A 82 -24.59 7.85 -16.35
C GLU A 82 -24.11 9.02 -15.46
N ASP A 83 -24.35 8.94 -14.14
CA ASP A 83 -23.89 9.92 -13.16
C ASP A 83 -22.37 9.86 -12.88
N GLY A 84 -21.65 8.91 -13.50
CA GLY A 84 -20.20 8.72 -13.35
C GLY A 84 -19.79 7.83 -12.18
N LYS A 85 -20.73 7.27 -11.44
CA LYS A 85 -20.41 6.30 -10.39
C LYS A 85 -20.03 4.97 -11.00
N LEU A 86 -19.05 4.32 -10.40
CA LEU A 86 -18.56 3.01 -10.79
C LEU A 86 -19.21 1.94 -9.90
N LEU A 87 -19.65 0.88 -10.49
CA LEU A 87 -20.28 -0.25 -9.83
C LEU A 87 -19.44 -1.48 -10.06
N PHE A 88 -19.11 -2.19 -8.98
CA PHE A 88 -18.35 -3.43 -9.01
C PHE A 88 -19.10 -4.52 -8.25
N GLY A 89 -19.33 -5.65 -8.92
CA GLY A 89 -19.89 -6.84 -8.28
C GLY A 89 -18.82 -7.56 -7.44
N THR A 90 -19.23 -8.02 -6.27
CA THR A 90 -18.45 -8.86 -5.40
C THR A 90 -19.23 -10.14 -5.08
N ASN A 91 -18.57 -11.13 -4.48
CA ASN A 91 -19.24 -12.35 -4.03
C ASN A 91 -20.32 -12.10 -2.96
N TYR A 92 -20.35 -10.91 -2.35
CA TYR A 92 -21.24 -10.55 -1.24
C TYR A 92 -22.16 -9.36 -1.56
N GLY A 93 -22.15 -8.85 -2.79
CA GLY A 93 -23.01 -7.75 -3.17
C GLY A 93 -22.38 -6.79 -4.17
N LEU A 94 -22.82 -5.55 -4.14
CA LEU A 94 -22.42 -4.51 -5.07
C LEU A 94 -21.72 -3.38 -4.32
N ILE A 95 -20.53 -3.02 -4.79
CA ILE A 95 -19.81 -1.83 -4.33
C ILE A 95 -20.05 -0.69 -5.31
N VAL A 96 -20.45 0.46 -4.79
CA VAL A 96 -20.66 1.69 -5.55
C VAL A 96 -19.62 2.72 -5.16
N ILE A 97 -18.80 3.12 -6.12
CA ILE A 97 -17.74 4.09 -5.94
C ILE A 97 -18.13 5.39 -6.63
N ASP A 98 -18.02 6.50 -5.92
CA ASP A 98 -18.12 7.85 -6.48
C ASP A 98 -16.70 8.42 -6.58
N PRO A 99 -16.04 8.41 -7.77
CA PRO A 99 -14.66 8.84 -7.91
C PRO A 99 -14.43 10.31 -7.54
N GLU A 100 -15.48 11.13 -7.56
CA GLU A 100 -15.39 12.55 -7.21
C GLU A 100 -15.39 12.79 -5.70
N LYS A 101 -15.88 11.83 -4.92
CA LYS A 101 -15.99 11.91 -3.45
C LYS A 101 -14.88 11.17 -2.71
N ILE A 102 -14.10 10.38 -3.41
CA ILE A 102 -12.94 9.77 -2.79
C ILE A 102 -11.92 10.86 -2.54
N GLN A 103 -11.68 11.12 -1.27
CA GLN A 103 -10.60 11.96 -0.79
C GLN A 103 -9.37 11.09 -0.61
N ASP A 104 -8.27 11.53 -1.18
CA ASP A 104 -6.97 10.93 -0.91
C ASP A 104 -6.65 11.22 0.57
N ASN A 105 -6.92 10.26 1.42
CA ASN A 105 -6.51 10.33 2.82
C ASN A 105 -4.99 10.06 2.89
N GLU A 106 -4.20 11.03 2.48
CA GLU A 106 -2.77 11.07 2.80
C GLU A 106 -2.57 11.41 4.30
N THR A 107 -3.15 10.63 5.17
CA THR A 107 -2.78 10.68 6.58
C THR A 107 -1.49 9.87 6.73
N PHE A 108 -0.35 10.53 6.51
CA PHE A 108 0.94 9.96 6.86
C PHE A 108 1.05 9.89 8.39
N SER A 109 0.81 8.71 8.93
CA SER A 109 1.20 8.45 10.32
C SER A 109 2.70 8.24 10.36
N PRO A 110 3.45 9.03 11.13
CA PRO A 110 4.89 8.90 11.20
C PRO A 110 5.28 7.53 11.75
N VAL A 111 6.37 6.97 11.22
CA VAL A 111 6.99 5.77 11.78
C VAL A 111 7.69 6.16 13.07
N VAL A 112 7.45 5.41 14.13
CA VAL A 112 8.07 5.61 15.45
C VAL A 112 8.81 4.34 15.82
N PHE A 113 10.06 4.47 16.26
CA PHE A 113 10.80 3.37 16.85
C PHE A 113 10.28 3.09 18.26
N THR A 114 9.86 1.85 18.51
CA THR A 114 9.19 1.46 19.75
C THR A 114 10.15 0.81 20.73
N ASP A 115 10.94 -0.14 20.28
CA ASP A 115 11.81 -0.94 21.14
C ASP A 115 13.19 -1.15 20.52
N LEU A 116 14.21 -1.19 21.38
CA LEU A 116 15.58 -1.55 21.05
C LEU A 116 15.99 -2.78 21.83
N TYR A 117 16.48 -3.78 21.14
CA TYR A 117 17.11 -4.95 21.74
C TYR A 117 18.61 -4.93 21.38
N VAL A 118 19.44 -5.17 22.37
CA VAL A 118 20.89 -5.33 22.19
C VAL A 118 21.31 -6.67 22.73
N ASN A 119 21.99 -7.47 21.92
CA ASN A 119 22.37 -8.85 22.26
C ASN A 119 21.20 -9.70 22.82
N GLY A 120 19.97 -9.48 22.25
CA GLY A 120 18.76 -10.18 22.65
C GLY A 120 18.09 -9.64 23.92
N THR A 121 18.62 -8.60 24.55
CA THR A 121 18.03 -7.98 25.74
C THR A 121 17.36 -6.65 25.35
N GLN A 122 16.10 -6.47 25.76
CA GLN A 122 15.38 -5.21 25.55
C GLN A 122 16.03 -4.11 26.42
N MET A 123 16.33 -2.98 25.78
CA MET A 123 17.00 -1.84 26.40
C MET A 123 16.01 -0.79 26.86
N ASN A 124 16.25 -0.24 28.05
CA ASN A 124 15.53 0.94 28.51
C ASN A 124 16.53 1.93 29.15
N PRO A 125 16.21 3.22 29.27
CA PRO A 125 17.13 4.24 29.74
C PRO A 125 17.63 4.07 31.19
N GLN A 126 16.98 3.23 31.99
CA GLN A 126 17.30 3.03 33.41
C GLN A 126 18.30 1.88 33.64
N MET A 127 18.63 1.10 32.59
CA MET A 127 19.60 0.00 32.70
C MET A 127 21.03 0.54 32.70
N GLU A 128 21.90 -0.05 33.52
CA GLU A 128 23.28 0.38 33.73
C GLU A 128 24.13 0.41 32.44
N ASP A 129 23.93 -0.54 31.53
CA ASP A 129 24.63 -0.63 30.24
C ASP A 129 23.77 -0.23 29.04
N SER A 130 22.70 0.53 29.29
CA SER A 130 21.82 0.97 28.19
C SER A 130 22.53 1.98 27.27
N PRO A 131 22.45 1.81 25.97
CA PRO A 131 22.85 2.83 25.02
C PRO A 131 21.83 3.98 24.94
N LEU A 132 20.65 3.82 25.56
CA LEU A 132 19.59 4.81 25.54
C LEU A 132 19.72 5.78 26.71
N LYS A 133 19.76 7.08 26.42
CA LYS A 133 19.72 8.16 27.43
C LYS A 133 18.30 8.60 27.75
N GLN A 134 17.38 8.37 26.82
CA GLN A 134 15.95 8.67 26.89
C GLN A 134 15.17 7.60 26.12
N SER A 135 13.83 7.69 26.09
CA SER A 135 13.02 6.76 25.29
C SER A 135 13.48 6.76 23.83
N LEU A 136 13.51 5.58 23.21
CA LEU A 136 13.93 5.38 21.81
C LEU A 136 13.19 6.31 20.84
N ALA A 137 11.89 6.52 21.06
CA ALA A 137 11.04 7.39 20.23
C ALA A 137 11.52 8.88 20.20
N TYR A 138 12.34 9.28 21.15
CA TYR A 138 12.88 10.66 21.25
C TYR A 138 14.40 10.71 21.10
N SER A 139 15.02 9.60 20.67
CA SER A 139 16.46 9.49 20.52
C SER A 139 16.85 9.70 19.06
N ASP A 140 17.64 10.74 18.80
CA ASP A 140 18.15 11.02 17.45
C ASP A 140 19.41 10.19 17.13
N GLU A 141 20.11 9.70 18.16
CA GLU A 141 21.36 8.95 18.03
C GLU A 141 21.47 7.88 19.10
N ILE A 142 21.98 6.72 18.72
CA ILE A 142 22.29 5.60 19.63
C ILE A 142 23.74 5.22 19.41
N THR A 143 24.53 5.24 20.48
CA THR A 143 25.92 4.80 20.46
C THR A 143 26.06 3.43 21.09
N LEU A 144 26.42 2.42 20.30
CA LEU A 144 26.66 1.07 20.78
C LEU A 144 28.14 0.87 21.13
N LYS A 145 28.39 0.15 22.23
CA LYS A 145 29.76 -0.28 22.62
C LYS A 145 30.21 -1.44 21.70
N PHE A 146 31.50 -1.69 21.59
CA PHE A 146 32.04 -2.71 20.66
C PHE A 146 31.52 -4.13 20.94
N PHE A 147 31.13 -4.46 22.17
CA PHE A 147 30.54 -5.75 22.53
C PHE A 147 28.99 -5.80 22.35
N GLN A 148 28.37 -4.68 22.03
CA GLN A 148 26.95 -4.53 21.68
C GLN A 148 26.80 -4.63 20.16
N ASN A 149 27.14 -5.77 19.59
CA ASN A 149 27.32 -5.95 18.15
C ASN A 149 26.12 -6.58 17.44
N SER A 150 25.07 -6.94 18.19
CA SER A 150 23.82 -7.40 17.65
C SER A 150 22.68 -6.52 18.18
N PHE A 151 21.92 -5.93 17.29
CA PHE A 151 20.76 -5.13 17.68
C PHE A 151 19.54 -5.43 16.81
N LEU A 152 18.37 -5.22 17.40
CA LEU A 152 17.09 -5.26 16.73
C LEU A 152 16.30 -4.01 17.15
N ILE A 153 15.66 -3.37 16.19
CA ILE A 153 14.81 -2.21 16.40
C ILE A 153 13.40 -2.55 15.94
N ASP A 154 12.44 -2.43 16.85
CA ASP A 154 11.03 -2.50 16.50
C ASP A 154 10.52 -1.10 16.17
N PHE A 155 9.62 -1.02 15.19
CA PHE A 155 9.00 0.23 14.77
C PHE A 155 7.56 0.00 14.37
N SER A 156 6.76 1.03 14.49
CA SER A 156 5.35 1.01 14.08
C SER A 156 4.89 2.40 13.65
N THR A 157 3.89 2.43 12.79
CA THR A 157 2.99 3.59 12.70
C THR A 157 1.84 3.35 13.66
N PHE A 158 1.46 4.33 14.47
CA PHE A 158 0.26 4.20 15.33
C PHE A 158 -1.02 4.50 14.55
N ASP A 159 -1.06 4.04 13.30
CA ASP A 159 -2.25 4.11 12.47
C ASP A 159 -3.09 2.85 12.70
N TYR A 160 -4.18 3.02 13.44
CA TYR A 160 -5.13 1.95 13.73
C TYR A 160 -6.23 1.80 12.67
N SER A 161 -6.27 2.70 11.69
CA SER A 161 -7.30 2.69 10.65
C SER A 161 -7.08 1.55 9.64
N ASP A 162 -5.82 1.17 9.40
CA ASP A 162 -5.45 0.13 8.42
C ASP A 162 -4.24 -0.71 8.85
N SER A 163 -4.16 -1.06 10.12
CA SER A 163 -3.01 -1.74 10.73
C SER A 163 -2.64 -3.07 10.07
N GLY A 164 -3.60 -3.78 9.46
CA GLY A 164 -3.35 -5.06 8.78
C GLY A 164 -2.78 -4.94 7.36
N ARG A 165 -2.69 -3.74 6.80
CA ARG A 165 -2.32 -3.49 5.40
C ARG A 165 -1.13 -2.55 5.24
N THR A 166 -0.70 -1.94 6.33
CA THR A 166 0.49 -1.07 6.33
C THR A 166 1.72 -1.89 5.95
N LYS A 167 2.42 -1.45 4.90
CA LYS A 167 3.69 -2.02 4.46
C LYS A 167 4.81 -1.06 4.81
N TYR A 168 5.90 -1.60 5.31
CA TYR A 168 7.09 -0.84 5.66
C TYR A 168 8.21 -1.17 4.68
N MET A 169 9.02 -0.16 4.38
CA MET A 169 10.25 -0.31 3.64
C MET A 169 11.38 0.34 4.46
N TYR A 170 12.52 -0.32 4.53
CA TYR A 170 13.69 0.19 5.23
C TYR A 170 14.95 0.00 4.41
N TRP A 171 15.92 0.84 4.63
CA TRP A 171 17.27 0.69 4.11
C TRP A 171 18.28 1.10 5.20
N LEU A 172 19.49 0.56 5.12
CA LEU A 172 20.60 0.91 5.99
C LEU A 172 21.66 1.60 5.13
N GLU A 173 22.01 2.82 5.50
CA GLU A 173 23.12 3.54 4.87
C GLU A 173 24.43 3.22 5.59
N ASN A 174 25.53 3.01 4.81
CA ASN A 174 26.87 2.80 5.31
C ASN A 174 27.65 4.11 5.36
#